data_afbf458e96c4f3352ea36604b00fffe0
#
_entry.id   afbf458e96c4f3352ea36604b00fffe0
#
_cell.length_a   1.000
_cell.length_b   1.000
_cell.length_c   1.000
_cell.angle_alpha   90.00
_cell.angle_beta   90.00
_cell.angle_gamma   90.00
#
_symmetry.space_group_name_H-M   'P 1'
#
loop_
_entity.id
_entity.type
_entity.pdbx_description
1 polymer ?
#
loop_
_entity_poly.entity_id
_entity_poly.type
_entity_poly.pdbx_seq_one_letter_code
_entity_poly.pdbx_strand_id
1 'polypeptide(L)'
;EQLSKVLKVLEGIAEKFGASVADIIVLAGNLGIEQASGAKVPFTPGRGDAISEQTDADSFAVLEPMADGFRNFQKQGISVTSEEMLLDKSQLLGLSAPEMAVLVGGMRSLGISQNGYDCFTSNPGKLSNDFFVNLLDMSVEWRPAGDNTYEAFDRKTGQSVRTASRIDLVFGSNAQLRAIAEVYACDDAQNKFTNDFIMAWNKVMNADRFDIA
;
A
#
# COMPACT_ATOMS: atom_id res chain seq x y z
N GLU A 1 8.90 3.71 17.13
CA GLU A 1 9.06 2.71 18.21
C GLU A 1 8.76 1.28 17.72
N GLN A 2 7.65 1.06 17.01
CA GLN A 2 7.28 -0.28 16.51
C GLN A 2 8.27 -0.80 15.45
N LEU A 3 8.64 0.04 14.48
CA LEU A 3 9.59 -0.32 13.43
C LEU A 3 10.94 -0.78 14.02
N SER A 4 11.47 -0.05 15.00
CA SER A 4 12.75 -0.40 15.62
C SER A 4 12.72 -1.74 16.36
N LYS A 5 11.56 -2.13 16.91
CA LYS A 5 11.40 -3.44 17.55
C LYS A 5 11.38 -4.56 16.52
N VAL A 6 10.64 -4.37 15.42
CA VAL A 6 10.58 -5.33 14.31
C VAL A 6 11.95 -5.51 13.68
N LEU A 7 12.65 -4.40 13.39
CA LEU A 7 13.98 -4.45 12.77
C LEU A 7 14.97 -5.28 13.61
N LYS A 8 15.03 -5.08 14.93
CA LYS A 8 15.88 -5.88 15.81
C LYS A 8 15.61 -7.40 15.77
N VAL A 9 14.34 -7.76 15.57
CA VAL A 9 13.96 -9.19 15.43
C VAL A 9 14.49 -9.72 14.09
N LEU A 10 14.33 -8.96 13.01
CA LEU A 10 14.78 -9.35 11.68
C LEU A 10 16.31 -9.42 11.59
N GLU A 11 17.02 -8.49 12.20
CA GLU A 11 18.48 -8.51 12.35
C GLU A 11 18.96 -9.78 13.07
N GLY A 12 18.32 -10.16 14.19
CA GLY A 12 18.64 -11.40 14.90
C GLY A 12 18.36 -12.67 14.09
N ILE A 13 17.35 -12.65 13.22
CA ILE A 13 17.07 -13.75 12.29
C ILE A 13 18.16 -13.80 11.20
N ALA A 14 18.51 -12.66 10.62
CA ALA A 14 19.54 -12.54 9.60
C ALA A 14 20.88 -13.10 10.10
N GLU A 15 21.32 -12.67 11.29
CA GLU A 15 22.54 -13.16 11.95
C GLU A 15 22.51 -14.68 12.17
N LYS A 16 21.39 -15.19 12.70
CA LYS A 16 21.25 -16.63 13.01
C LYS A 16 21.35 -17.51 11.78
N PHE A 17 20.90 -17.05 10.63
CA PHE A 17 20.85 -17.84 9.39
C PHE A 17 21.92 -17.46 8.37
N GLY A 18 22.75 -16.46 8.65
CA GLY A 18 23.78 -15.97 7.73
C GLY A 18 23.19 -15.36 6.45
N ALA A 19 22.03 -14.71 6.56
CA ALA A 19 21.34 -14.02 5.47
C ALA A 19 21.49 -12.50 5.60
N SER A 20 21.30 -11.76 4.51
CA SER A 20 21.25 -10.29 4.59
C SER A 20 19.97 -9.83 5.31
N VAL A 21 20.06 -8.72 6.04
CA VAL A 21 18.90 -8.07 6.66
C VAL A 21 17.89 -7.65 5.58
N ALA A 22 18.38 -7.17 4.44
CA ALA A 22 17.55 -6.79 3.28
C ALA A 22 16.69 -7.96 2.77
N ASP A 23 17.27 -9.16 2.60
CA ASP A 23 16.51 -10.34 2.20
C ASP A 23 15.49 -10.77 3.28
N ILE A 24 15.88 -10.71 4.55
CA ILE A 24 14.96 -11.06 5.66
C ILE A 24 13.79 -10.08 5.74
N ILE A 25 14.00 -8.78 5.49
CA ILE A 25 12.91 -7.78 5.43
C ILE A 25 11.90 -8.14 4.33
N VAL A 26 12.39 -8.42 3.12
CA VAL A 26 11.51 -8.76 1.98
C VAL A 26 10.78 -10.09 2.24
N LEU A 27 11.50 -11.10 2.74
CA LEU A 27 10.91 -12.40 3.07
C LEU A 27 9.82 -12.27 4.14
N ALA A 28 10.05 -11.48 5.18
CA ALA A 28 9.06 -11.23 6.23
C ALA A 28 7.80 -10.54 5.67
N GLY A 29 7.97 -9.56 4.77
CA GLY A 29 6.86 -8.93 4.06
C GLY A 29 6.07 -9.93 3.23
N ASN A 30 6.75 -10.78 2.45
CA ASN A 30 6.12 -11.82 1.66
C ASN A 30 5.32 -12.81 2.51
N LEU A 31 5.89 -13.26 3.64
CA LEU A 31 5.18 -14.15 4.57
C LEU A 31 3.95 -13.48 5.19
N GLY A 32 4.01 -12.18 5.47
CA GLY A 32 2.83 -11.42 5.89
C GLY A 32 1.71 -11.43 4.85
N ILE A 33 2.05 -11.24 3.57
CA ILE A 33 1.09 -11.31 2.46
C ILE A 33 0.58 -12.74 2.27
N GLU A 34 1.43 -13.77 2.36
CA GLU A 34 1.00 -15.17 2.32
C GLU A 34 -0.02 -15.49 3.41
N GLN A 35 0.25 -15.04 4.64
CA GLN A 35 -0.66 -15.25 5.76
C GLN A 35 -2.00 -14.54 5.57
N ALA A 36 -1.97 -13.32 5.03
CA ALA A 36 -3.17 -12.51 4.80
C ALA A 36 -4.02 -12.99 3.61
N SER A 37 -3.39 -13.60 2.60
CA SER A 37 -4.05 -14.01 1.35
C SER A 37 -4.33 -15.51 1.26
N GLY A 38 -3.57 -16.33 1.98
CA GLY A 38 -3.54 -17.78 1.81
C GLY A 38 -2.84 -18.23 0.52
N ALA A 39 -2.28 -17.33 -0.27
CA ALA A 39 -1.58 -17.61 -1.53
C ALA A 39 -0.06 -17.54 -1.34
N LYS A 40 0.71 -18.17 -2.23
CA LYS A 40 2.17 -18.12 -2.23
C LYS A 40 2.68 -16.83 -2.87
N VAL A 41 3.68 -16.22 -2.25
CA VAL A 41 4.36 -15.03 -2.77
C VAL A 41 5.78 -15.40 -3.20
N PRO A 42 6.16 -15.17 -4.47
CA PRO A 42 7.51 -15.45 -4.94
C PRO A 42 8.56 -14.67 -4.15
N PHE A 43 9.68 -15.32 -3.86
CA PHE A 43 10.82 -14.69 -3.21
C PHE A 43 12.10 -14.93 -4.00
N THR A 44 12.84 -13.86 -4.27
CA THR A 44 14.13 -13.91 -4.95
C THR A 44 15.20 -13.39 -3.98
N PRO A 45 16.03 -14.28 -3.40
CA PRO A 45 17.10 -13.90 -2.47
C PRO A 45 18.30 -13.30 -3.22
N GLY A 46 19.27 -12.78 -2.47
CA GLY A 46 20.57 -12.33 -2.99
C GLY A 46 20.83 -10.84 -2.84
N ARG A 47 20.04 -10.12 -2.03
CA ARG A 47 20.36 -8.75 -1.60
C ARG A 47 21.53 -8.77 -0.64
N GLY A 48 22.41 -7.77 -0.78
CA GLY A 48 23.45 -7.49 0.20
C GLY A 48 23.05 -6.33 1.10
N ASP A 49 23.65 -6.27 2.29
CA ASP A 49 23.52 -5.13 3.19
C ASP A 49 24.68 -4.16 2.94
N ALA A 50 24.40 -2.85 2.88
CA ALA A 50 25.42 -1.82 2.82
C ALA A 50 26.04 -1.60 4.20
N ILE A 51 27.35 -1.44 4.27
CA ILE A 51 28.06 -1.01 5.47
C ILE A 51 28.01 0.53 5.59
N SER A 52 28.33 1.05 6.78
CA SER A 52 28.26 2.50 7.07
C SER A 52 29.06 3.34 6.06
N GLU A 53 30.22 2.85 5.66
CA GLU A 53 31.12 3.52 4.72
C GLU A 53 30.54 3.58 3.28
N GLN A 54 29.60 2.73 2.96
CA GLN A 54 28.89 2.70 1.66
C GLN A 54 27.59 3.50 1.70
N THR A 55 27.22 4.00 2.89
CA THR A 55 25.96 4.74 3.08
C THR A 55 26.30 6.23 3.21
N ASP A 56 25.86 7.03 2.25
CA ASP A 56 25.90 8.49 2.34
C ASP A 56 24.62 8.98 3.02
N ALA A 57 24.58 8.88 4.36
CA ALA A 57 23.41 9.19 5.17
C ALA A 57 22.95 10.65 5.01
N ASP A 58 23.86 11.60 4.84
CA ASP A 58 23.55 13.02 4.70
C ASP A 58 22.80 13.30 3.39
N SER A 59 23.11 12.56 2.31
CA SER A 59 22.42 12.68 1.03
C SER A 59 20.97 12.16 1.10
N PHE A 60 20.65 11.25 2.01
CA PHE A 60 19.28 10.71 2.15
C PHE A 60 18.30 11.72 2.74
N ALA A 61 18.75 12.75 3.45
CA ALA A 61 17.87 13.76 4.04
C ALA A 61 16.98 14.46 3.01
N VAL A 62 17.51 14.71 1.79
CA VAL A 62 16.75 15.31 0.68
C VAL A 62 15.84 14.33 -0.04
N LEU A 63 16.05 13.03 0.15
CA LEU A 63 15.24 11.96 -0.44
C LEU A 63 14.16 11.46 0.51
N GLU A 64 14.05 12.03 1.71
CA GLU A 64 13.04 11.64 2.67
C GLU A 64 11.62 11.78 2.08
N PRO A 65 10.78 10.72 2.11
CA PRO A 65 9.48 10.76 1.48
C PRO A 65 8.60 11.87 2.05
N MET A 66 8.06 12.72 1.19
CA MET A 66 7.10 13.78 1.53
C MET A 66 5.68 13.23 1.61
N ALA A 67 5.40 12.16 0.87
CA ALA A 67 4.15 11.44 0.89
C ALA A 67 4.35 9.98 0.50
N ASP A 68 3.42 9.14 0.96
CA ASP A 68 3.26 7.76 0.53
C ASP A 68 1.78 7.42 0.42
N GLY A 69 1.23 7.56 -0.77
CA GLY A 69 -0.19 7.32 -1.03
C GLY A 69 -0.62 5.88 -0.83
N PHE A 70 0.31 4.92 -0.94
CA PHE A 70 0.01 3.52 -0.65
C PHE A 70 -0.33 3.29 0.83
N ARG A 71 0.20 4.13 1.74
CA ARG A 71 -0.06 4.07 3.18
C ARG A 71 -0.86 5.25 3.72
N ASN A 72 -1.44 6.10 2.87
CA ASN A 72 -2.15 7.32 3.28
C ASN A 72 -1.28 8.31 4.08
N PHE A 73 0.02 8.36 3.81
CA PHE A 73 0.93 9.28 4.49
C PHE A 73 1.19 10.52 3.63
N GLN A 74 1.09 11.69 4.25
CA GLN A 74 1.52 12.96 3.68
C GLN A 74 2.03 13.88 4.80
N LYS A 75 3.19 14.52 4.59
CA LYS A 75 3.68 15.58 5.48
C LYS A 75 2.78 16.82 5.36
N GLN A 76 2.68 17.56 6.44
CA GLN A 76 1.95 18.83 6.44
C GLN A 76 2.70 19.92 5.65
N GLY A 77 1.96 20.89 5.12
CA GLY A 77 2.54 22.05 4.44
C GLY A 77 3.02 21.81 3.01
N ILE A 78 2.65 20.70 2.39
CA ILE A 78 2.99 20.39 1.01
C ILE A 78 1.88 20.92 0.09
N SER A 79 2.28 21.67 -0.94
CA SER A 79 1.34 22.27 -1.92
C SER A 79 0.92 21.32 -3.05
N VAL A 80 1.69 20.26 -3.29
CA VAL A 80 1.38 19.25 -4.31
C VAL A 80 0.25 18.37 -3.79
N THR A 81 -0.69 18.01 -4.64
CA THR A 81 -1.82 17.17 -4.24
C THR A 81 -1.36 15.73 -3.95
N SER A 82 -2.04 15.07 -3.03
CA SER A 82 -1.68 13.72 -2.62
C SER A 82 -1.78 12.69 -3.75
N GLU A 83 -2.73 12.87 -4.66
CA GLU A 83 -2.88 12.01 -5.85
C GLU A 83 -1.77 12.22 -6.89
N GLU A 84 -1.26 13.45 -7.06
CA GLU A 84 -0.10 13.71 -7.93
C GLU A 84 1.15 13.04 -7.37
N MET A 85 1.37 13.12 -6.06
CA MET A 85 2.50 12.45 -5.41
C MET A 85 2.37 10.92 -5.44
N LEU A 86 1.16 10.36 -5.37
CA LEU A 86 0.94 8.92 -5.58
C LEU A 86 1.30 8.52 -7.01
N LEU A 87 0.90 9.31 -8.00
CA LEU A 87 1.20 9.03 -9.40
C LEU A 87 2.70 9.09 -9.67
N ASP A 88 3.39 10.11 -9.17
CA ASP A 88 4.85 10.25 -9.27
C ASP A 88 5.58 9.03 -8.69
N LYS A 89 5.22 8.63 -7.46
CA LYS A 89 5.77 7.43 -6.84
C LYS A 89 5.48 6.15 -7.62
N SER A 90 4.29 6.02 -8.16
CA SER A 90 3.93 4.86 -8.99
C SER A 90 4.76 4.80 -10.28
N GLN A 91 5.02 5.94 -10.91
CA GLN A 91 5.89 6.04 -12.07
C GLN A 91 7.34 5.68 -11.74
N LEU A 92 7.88 6.18 -10.63
CA LEU A 92 9.21 5.83 -10.14
C LEU A 92 9.37 4.31 -9.91
N LEU A 93 8.31 3.65 -9.44
CA LEU A 93 8.27 2.20 -9.25
C LEU A 93 7.94 1.43 -10.54
N GLY A 94 7.72 2.12 -11.66
CA GLY A 94 7.37 1.51 -12.94
C GLY A 94 5.99 0.83 -12.95
N LEU A 95 5.07 1.27 -12.08
CA LEU A 95 3.75 0.65 -11.95
C LEU A 95 2.77 1.18 -13.01
N SER A 96 2.00 0.27 -13.59
CA SER A 96 0.81 0.59 -14.37
C SER A 96 -0.35 1.02 -13.45
N ALA A 97 -1.39 1.63 -14.02
CA ALA A 97 -2.57 2.05 -13.25
C ALA A 97 -3.28 0.87 -12.52
N PRO A 98 -3.45 -0.31 -13.12
CA PRO A 98 -3.96 -1.47 -12.38
C PRO A 98 -3.05 -1.92 -11.23
N GLU A 99 -1.72 -1.97 -11.43
CA GLU A 99 -0.76 -2.33 -10.39
C GLU A 99 -0.80 -1.32 -9.21
N MET A 100 -0.85 -0.03 -9.51
CA MET A 100 -1.04 1.02 -8.50
C MET A 100 -2.36 0.81 -7.73
N ALA A 101 -3.45 0.54 -8.44
CA ALA A 101 -4.78 0.35 -7.83
C ALA A 101 -4.80 -0.85 -6.88
N VAL A 102 -4.31 -2.02 -7.30
CA VAL A 102 -4.31 -3.20 -6.42
C VAL A 102 -3.41 -3.02 -5.20
N LEU A 103 -2.26 -2.33 -5.34
CA LEU A 103 -1.39 -2.06 -4.20
C LEU A 103 -2.07 -1.10 -3.20
N VAL A 104 -2.70 -0.02 -3.65
CA VAL A 104 -3.47 0.86 -2.75
C VAL A 104 -4.59 0.09 -2.07
N GLY A 105 -5.43 -0.61 -2.83
CA GLY A 105 -6.57 -1.36 -2.28
C GLY A 105 -6.14 -2.45 -1.30
N GLY A 106 -5.07 -3.18 -1.61
CA GLY A 106 -4.52 -4.21 -0.74
C GLY A 106 -3.93 -3.65 0.55
N MET A 107 -3.19 -2.53 0.49
CA MET A 107 -2.69 -1.87 1.69
C MET A 107 -3.85 -1.45 2.61
N ARG A 108 -4.96 -0.95 2.07
CA ARG A 108 -6.17 -0.64 2.87
C ARG A 108 -6.73 -1.89 3.54
N SER A 109 -6.96 -2.98 2.80
CA SER A 109 -7.51 -4.22 3.37
C SER A 109 -6.57 -4.88 4.39
N LEU A 110 -5.26 -4.71 4.24
CA LEU A 110 -4.27 -5.16 5.23
C LEU A 110 -4.25 -4.30 6.51
N GLY A 111 -5.01 -3.21 6.56
CA GLY A 111 -5.01 -2.30 7.70
C GLY A 111 -3.84 -1.31 7.69
N ILE A 112 -3.17 -1.15 6.56
CA ILE A 112 -2.04 -0.23 6.41
C ILE A 112 -2.57 1.10 5.88
N SER A 113 -3.12 1.89 6.79
CA SER A 113 -3.54 3.26 6.54
C SER A 113 -3.08 4.14 7.70
N GLN A 114 -2.41 5.26 7.39
CA GLN A 114 -1.93 6.21 8.39
C GLN A 114 -2.90 7.38 8.55
N ASN A 115 -2.64 8.23 9.53
CA ASN A 115 -3.43 9.44 9.80
C ASN A 115 -4.91 9.20 10.18
N GLY A 116 -5.25 7.99 10.66
CA GLY A 116 -6.59 7.68 11.17
C GLY A 116 -7.65 7.46 10.09
N TYR A 117 -7.26 7.31 8.83
CA TYR A 117 -8.19 6.96 7.76
C TYR A 117 -8.64 5.50 7.87
N ASP A 118 -9.87 5.24 7.40
CA ASP A 118 -10.45 3.90 7.34
C ASP A 118 -9.64 2.97 6.42
N CYS A 119 -9.67 1.69 6.74
CA CYS A 119 -9.08 0.63 5.93
C CYS A 119 -10.04 0.05 4.88
N PHE A 120 -11.26 0.57 4.78
CA PHE A 120 -12.30 0.11 3.84
C PHE A 120 -12.65 -1.38 3.95
N THR A 121 -12.43 -1.97 5.11
CA THR A 121 -12.74 -3.37 5.38
C THR A 121 -13.20 -3.56 6.83
N SER A 122 -14.04 -4.54 7.07
CA SER A 122 -14.38 -4.99 8.43
C SER A 122 -13.40 -6.02 8.99
N ASN A 123 -12.46 -6.52 8.16
CA ASN A 123 -11.49 -7.56 8.50
C ASN A 123 -10.05 -7.13 8.19
N PRO A 124 -9.50 -6.13 8.89
CA PRO A 124 -8.13 -5.68 8.66
C PRO A 124 -7.13 -6.83 8.84
N GLY A 125 -6.12 -6.87 8.01
CA GLY A 125 -5.10 -7.93 8.02
C GLY A 125 -5.41 -9.12 7.09
N LYS A 126 -6.58 -9.11 6.42
CA LYS A 126 -6.88 -10.04 5.34
C LYS A 126 -6.76 -9.33 3.99
N LEU A 127 -6.02 -9.92 3.05
CA LEU A 127 -5.93 -9.38 1.69
C LEU A 127 -7.24 -9.64 0.94
N SER A 128 -8.06 -8.61 0.78
CA SER A 128 -9.37 -8.69 0.13
C SER A 128 -9.59 -7.51 -0.82
N ASN A 129 -10.55 -7.65 -1.72
CA ASN A 129 -11.00 -6.59 -2.62
C ASN A 129 -11.98 -5.60 -1.97
N ASP A 130 -12.17 -5.66 -0.67
CA ASP A 130 -13.12 -4.85 0.10
C ASP A 130 -12.97 -3.34 -0.14
N PHE A 131 -11.74 -2.86 -0.37
CA PHE A 131 -11.50 -1.46 -0.69
C PHE A 131 -12.36 -1.01 -1.87
N PHE A 132 -12.36 -1.76 -2.95
CA PHE A 132 -13.09 -1.39 -4.17
C PHE A 132 -14.60 -1.54 -3.99
N VAL A 133 -15.05 -2.60 -3.33
CA VAL A 133 -16.46 -2.83 -3.02
C VAL A 133 -17.02 -1.67 -2.19
N ASN A 134 -16.32 -1.31 -1.11
CA ASN A 134 -16.76 -0.26 -0.20
C ASN A 134 -16.58 1.16 -0.76
N LEU A 135 -15.58 1.37 -1.62
CA LEU A 135 -15.38 2.65 -2.31
C LEU A 135 -16.55 2.97 -3.26
N LEU A 136 -17.04 1.94 -3.94
CA LEU A 136 -18.10 2.07 -4.96
C LEU A 136 -19.51 1.86 -4.39
N ASP A 137 -19.64 1.70 -3.08
CA ASP A 137 -20.93 1.52 -2.41
C ASP A 137 -21.83 2.76 -2.60
N MET A 138 -22.91 2.59 -3.33
CA MET A 138 -23.89 3.65 -3.63
C MET A 138 -24.85 3.93 -2.46
N SER A 139 -24.81 3.13 -1.39
CA SER A 139 -25.61 3.37 -0.18
C SER A 139 -25.07 4.52 0.67
N VAL A 140 -23.83 4.97 0.40
CA VAL A 140 -23.19 6.06 1.12
C VAL A 140 -23.09 7.34 0.27
N GLU A 141 -22.91 8.46 0.97
CA GLU A 141 -22.63 9.78 0.40
C GLU A 141 -21.35 10.32 1.01
N TRP A 142 -20.38 10.69 0.18
CA TRP A 142 -19.14 11.29 0.60
C TRP A 142 -19.26 12.80 0.76
N ARG A 143 -18.77 13.34 1.88
CA ARG A 143 -18.72 14.77 2.18
C ARG A 143 -17.32 15.17 2.62
N PRO A 144 -16.83 16.36 2.22
CA PRO A 144 -15.58 16.90 2.76
C PRO A 144 -15.68 17.08 4.28
N ALA A 145 -14.65 16.65 5.02
CA ALA A 145 -14.55 16.76 6.46
C ALA A 145 -13.32 17.57 6.93
N GLY A 146 -12.45 17.95 5.99
CA GLY A 146 -11.24 18.72 6.23
C GLY A 146 -10.30 18.67 5.03
N ASP A 147 -9.09 19.18 5.19
CA ASP A 147 -8.06 19.10 4.17
C ASP A 147 -7.71 17.62 3.88
N ASN A 148 -7.87 17.21 2.64
CA ASN A 148 -7.64 15.82 2.19
C ASN A 148 -8.46 14.73 2.91
N THR A 149 -9.44 15.09 3.74
CA THR A 149 -10.26 14.16 4.51
C THR A 149 -11.72 14.23 4.07
N TYR A 150 -12.31 13.06 3.93
CA TYR A 150 -13.71 12.88 3.57
C TYR A 150 -14.38 11.90 4.53
N GLU A 151 -15.67 12.08 4.71
CA GLU A 151 -16.50 11.24 5.57
C GLU A 151 -17.71 10.72 4.77
N ALA A 152 -17.96 9.42 4.88
CA ALA A 152 -19.09 8.77 4.24
C ALA A 152 -20.25 8.68 5.21
N PHE A 153 -21.44 9.03 4.73
CA PHE A 153 -22.69 8.95 5.48
C PHE A 153 -23.64 7.95 4.81
N ASP A 154 -24.18 7.05 5.57
CA ASP A 154 -25.27 6.18 5.11
C ASP A 154 -26.48 7.04 4.68
N ARG A 155 -26.95 6.84 3.46
CA ARG A 155 -28.03 7.68 2.86
C ARG A 155 -29.38 7.51 3.54
N LYS A 156 -29.62 6.37 4.23
CA LYS A 156 -30.89 6.10 4.89
C LYS A 156 -30.90 6.61 6.34
N THR A 157 -29.80 6.39 7.05
CA THR A 157 -29.72 6.72 8.48
C THR A 157 -29.08 8.07 8.75
N GLY A 158 -28.30 8.61 7.81
CA GLY A 158 -27.51 9.82 7.99
C GLY A 158 -26.32 9.65 8.93
N GLN A 159 -26.00 8.43 9.35
CA GLN A 159 -24.89 8.15 10.24
C GLN A 159 -23.57 8.08 9.46
N SER A 160 -22.50 8.58 10.07
CA SER A 160 -21.14 8.39 9.56
C SER A 160 -20.73 6.93 9.67
N VAL A 161 -20.18 6.39 8.59
CA VAL A 161 -19.84 4.96 8.48
C VAL A 161 -18.37 4.72 8.24
N ARG A 162 -17.64 5.68 7.61
CA ARG A 162 -16.20 5.56 7.36
C ARG A 162 -15.57 6.90 6.99
N THR A 163 -14.25 6.94 7.02
CA THR A 163 -13.45 8.07 6.54
C THR A 163 -12.61 7.66 5.34
N ALA A 164 -12.20 8.63 4.53
CA ALA A 164 -11.32 8.43 3.39
C ALA A 164 -10.38 9.60 3.20
N SER A 165 -9.24 9.32 2.61
CA SER A 165 -8.36 10.35 2.06
C SER A 165 -8.80 10.74 0.64
N ARG A 166 -8.26 11.85 0.17
CA ARG A 166 -8.37 12.26 -1.23
C ARG A 166 -7.86 11.18 -2.20
N ILE A 167 -6.76 10.50 -1.82
CA ILE A 167 -6.19 9.38 -2.58
C ILE A 167 -7.21 8.24 -2.73
N ASP A 168 -7.91 7.88 -1.66
CA ASP A 168 -8.88 6.80 -1.72
C ASP A 168 -10.02 7.13 -2.70
N LEU A 169 -10.52 8.35 -2.63
CA LEU A 169 -11.66 8.77 -3.45
C LEU A 169 -11.33 8.99 -4.93
N VAL A 170 -10.07 9.24 -5.28
CA VAL A 170 -9.70 9.40 -6.70
C VAL A 170 -9.94 8.11 -7.50
N PHE A 171 -9.83 6.93 -6.86
CA PHE A 171 -10.14 5.64 -7.48
C PHE A 171 -11.64 5.47 -7.79
N GLY A 172 -12.52 6.24 -7.17
CA GLY A 172 -13.94 6.25 -7.46
C GLY A 172 -14.39 7.41 -8.36
N SER A 173 -13.57 8.47 -8.49
CA SER A 173 -13.95 9.71 -9.18
C SER A 173 -13.24 9.94 -10.52
N ASN A 174 -12.00 9.46 -10.67
CA ASN A 174 -11.32 9.50 -11.97
C ASN A 174 -11.85 8.38 -12.88
N ALA A 175 -12.24 8.71 -14.11
CA ALA A 175 -12.91 7.76 -15.01
C ALA A 175 -12.09 6.47 -15.27
N GLN A 176 -10.78 6.60 -15.48
CA GLN A 176 -9.92 5.44 -15.74
C GLN A 176 -9.73 4.59 -14.49
N LEU A 177 -9.42 5.21 -13.35
CA LEU A 177 -9.22 4.49 -12.09
C LEU A 177 -10.53 3.87 -11.60
N ARG A 178 -11.67 4.53 -11.82
CA ARG A 178 -12.98 3.99 -11.51
C ARG A 178 -13.29 2.72 -12.33
N ALA A 179 -12.99 2.72 -13.63
CA ALA A 179 -13.18 1.52 -14.46
C ALA A 179 -12.33 0.34 -13.93
N ILE A 180 -11.10 0.61 -13.48
CA ILE A 180 -10.25 -0.40 -12.83
C ILE A 180 -10.87 -0.86 -11.49
N ALA A 181 -11.34 0.08 -10.67
CA ALA A 181 -11.98 -0.22 -9.39
C ALA A 181 -13.25 -1.08 -9.57
N GLU A 182 -14.05 -0.81 -10.59
CA GLU A 182 -15.26 -1.60 -10.92
C GLU A 182 -14.92 -3.05 -11.29
N VAL A 183 -13.81 -3.30 -11.99
CA VAL A 183 -13.34 -4.66 -12.27
C VAL A 183 -13.02 -5.43 -10.99
N TYR A 184 -12.31 -4.78 -10.04
CA TYR A 184 -11.94 -5.43 -8.78
C TYR A 184 -13.10 -5.48 -7.77
N ALA A 185 -14.14 -4.67 -7.92
CA ALA A 185 -15.32 -4.70 -7.06
C ALA A 185 -16.33 -5.80 -7.42
N CYS A 186 -16.15 -6.52 -8.53
CA CYS A 186 -17.02 -7.63 -8.90
C CYS A 186 -16.95 -8.77 -7.88
N ASP A 187 -18.08 -9.47 -7.69
CA ASP A 187 -18.21 -10.55 -6.69
C ASP A 187 -17.23 -11.71 -6.91
N ASP A 188 -16.81 -11.95 -8.15
CA ASP A 188 -15.87 -13.02 -8.54
C ASP A 188 -14.41 -12.53 -8.65
N ALA A 189 -14.14 -11.26 -8.35
CA ALA A 189 -12.84 -10.64 -8.57
C ALA A 189 -11.79 -10.96 -7.49
N GLN A 190 -12.14 -11.56 -6.36
CA GLN A 190 -11.23 -11.76 -5.23
C GLN A 190 -9.92 -12.48 -5.64
N ASN A 191 -10.03 -13.56 -6.40
CA ASN A 191 -8.84 -14.32 -6.85
C ASN A 191 -7.98 -13.52 -7.82
N LYS A 192 -8.62 -12.81 -8.76
CA LYS A 192 -7.92 -11.92 -9.69
C LYS A 192 -7.18 -10.82 -8.91
N PHE A 193 -7.87 -10.16 -7.99
CA PHE A 193 -7.29 -9.11 -7.15
C PHE A 193 -6.06 -9.62 -6.38
N THR A 194 -6.19 -10.77 -5.71
CA THR A 194 -5.09 -11.37 -4.94
C THR A 194 -3.88 -11.66 -5.82
N ASN A 195 -4.07 -12.24 -6.98
CA ASN A 195 -2.98 -12.56 -7.91
C ASN A 195 -2.32 -11.28 -8.45
N ASP A 196 -3.09 -10.30 -8.87
CA ASP A 196 -2.59 -9.04 -9.40
C ASP A 196 -1.84 -8.25 -8.31
N PHE A 197 -2.34 -8.27 -7.06
CA PHE A 197 -1.64 -7.67 -5.92
C PHE A 197 -0.27 -8.35 -5.69
N ILE A 198 -0.22 -9.68 -5.66
CA ILE A 198 1.03 -10.43 -5.44
C ILE A 198 2.04 -10.13 -6.56
N MET A 199 1.59 -10.06 -7.82
CA MET A 199 2.46 -9.72 -8.93
C MET A 199 3.00 -8.28 -8.81
N ALA A 200 2.15 -7.32 -8.50
CA ALA A 200 2.57 -5.93 -8.29
C ALA A 200 3.49 -5.77 -7.06
N TRP A 201 3.18 -6.47 -5.98
CA TRP A 201 4.03 -6.54 -4.79
C TRP A 201 5.43 -7.09 -5.12
N ASN A 202 5.49 -8.24 -5.79
CA ASN A 202 6.76 -8.87 -6.19
C ASN A 202 7.59 -7.95 -7.11
N LYS A 203 6.93 -7.24 -8.01
CA LYS A 203 7.58 -6.25 -8.88
C LYS A 203 8.24 -5.14 -8.06
N VAL A 204 7.53 -4.58 -7.07
CA VAL A 204 8.08 -3.53 -6.19
C VAL A 204 9.21 -4.09 -5.33
N MET A 205 9.05 -5.29 -4.76
CA MET A 205 10.09 -5.92 -3.93
C MET A 205 11.37 -6.24 -4.70
N ASN A 206 11.30 -6.39 -6.02
CA ASN A 206 12.46 -6.64 -6.88
C ASN A 206 12.93 -5.41 -7.65
N ALA A 207 12.38 -4.22 -7.38
CA ALA A 207 12.75 -2.99 -8.11
C ALA A 207 14.22 -2.58 -7.92
N ASP A 208 14.88 -3.05 -6.87
CA ASP A 208 16.30 -2.87 -6.56
C ASP A 208 17.22 -3.94 -7.17
N ARG A 209 16.66 -4.95 -7.84
CA ARG A 209 17.38 -6.12 -8.33
C ARG A 209 17.69 -5.97 -9.82
N PHE A 210 18.88 -5.41 -10.11
CA PHE A 210 19.38 -5.25 -11.48
C PHE A 210 20.13 -6.49 -11.98
N ASP A 211 20.28 -7.51 -11.16
CA ASP A 211 20.96 -8.78 -11.41
C ASP A 211 20.01 -9.90 -11.84
N ILE A 212 18.70 -9.70 -11.69
CA ILE A 212 17.67 -10.61 -12.20
C ILE A 212 17.07 -10.01 -13.47
N ALA A 213 17.46 -10.57 -14.61
CA ALA A 213 16.96 -10.19 -15.93
C ALA A 213 15.77 -11.08 -16.33
#